data_836593b38a5cb1070270fd535f660e7c
#
_entry.id   836593b38a5cb1070270fd535f660e7c
#
_cell.length_a   1.000
_cell.length_b   1.000
_cell.length_c   1.000
_cell.angle_alpha   90.00
_cell.angle_beta   90.00
_cell.angle_gamma   90.00
#
_symmetry.space_group_name_H-M   'P 1'
#
loop_
_entity.id
_entity.type
_entity.pdbx_description
1 polymer ?
#
loop_
_entity_poly.entity_id
_entity_poly.type
_entity_poly.pdbx_seq_one_letter_code
_entity_poly.pdbx_strand_id
1 'polypeptide(L)'
;ACIAANEVMEEHPEARIVVVDSLAASMGEGLIVYKAVEMKKSGKSMDEIIDFVNNHKLNVVHNFTVDDLNHLYRGGRVSKTTAIIGTLANIKPILHVDNEGRLINIGKVRGRKKSLIALVDRMEEHIGSYKDKNDVVFISHGDCLQDAQFVAGLVKERFGIDNIWINYICPTIGTHSGPGTVALFFMGESR
;
A
#
# COMPACT_ATOMS: atom_id res chain seq x y z
N ALA A 1 17.82 1.97 -9.21
CA ALA A 1 17.63 0.62 -9.78
C ALA A 1 18.06 0.58 -11.24
N CYS A 2 17.56 1.46 -12.16
CA CYS A 2 17.90 1.39 -13.59
C CYS A 2 19.42 1.51 -13.86
N ILE A 3 20.11 2.45 -13.20
CA ILE A 3 21.56 2.61 -13.35
C ILE A 3 22.27 1.31 -12.95
N ALA A 4 21.98 0.78 -11.76
CA ALA A 4 22.58 -0.46 -11.27
C ALA A 4 22.26 -1.68 -12.17
N ALA A 5 21.02 -1.73 -12.74
CA ALA A 5 20.67 -2.79 -13.67
C ALA A 5 21.52 -2.73 -14.96
N ASN A 6 21.74 -1.52 -15.48
CA ASN A 6 22.58 -1.32 -16.66
C ASN A 6 24.05 -1.70 -16.40
N GLU A 7 24.61 -1.24 -15.27
CA GLU A 7 25.98 -1.58 -14.87
C GLU A 7 26.18 -3.10 -14.77
N VAL A 8 25.24 -3.81 -14.14
CA VAL A 8 25.31 -5.28 -14.05
C VAL A 8 25.20 -5.95 -15.41
N MET A 9 24.33 -5.47 -16.30
CA MET A 9 24.21 -6.04 -17.65
C MET A 9 25.40 -5.72 -18.56
N GLU A 10 26.14 -4.62 -18.30
CA GLU A 10 27.40 -4.33 -18.98
C GLU A 10 28.50 -5.33 -18.57
N GLU A 11 28.56 -5.68 -17.28
CA GLU A 11 29.54 -6.66 -16.76
C GLU A 11 29.12 -8.12 -17.07
N HIS A 12 27.80 -8.37 -17.17
CA HIS A 12 27.20 -9.68 -17.37
C HIS A 12 26.20 -9.64 -18.54
N PRO A 13 26.67 -9.66 -19.80
CA PRO A 13 25.81 -9.55 -21.00
C PRO A 13 24.76 -10.66 -21.14
N GLU A 14 24.96 -11.80 -20.48
CA GLU A 14 24.00 -12.90 -20.41
C GLU A 14 22.84 -12.64 -19.42
N ALA A 15 23.01 -11.69 -18.50
CA ALA A 15 21.99 -11.36 -17.52
C ALA A 15 20.87 -10.54 -18.15
N ARG A 16 19.62 -10.92 -17.87
CA ARG A 16 18.45 -10.14 -18.22
C ARG A 16 17.82 -9.52 -16.99
N ILE A 17 17.96 -8.22 -16.81
CA ILE A 17 17.40 -7.46 -15.69
C ILE A 17 16.40 -6.47 -16.21
N VAL A 18 15.16 -6.55 -15.73
CA VAL A 18 14.09 -5.61 -16.07
C VAL A 18 13.66 -4.88 -14.79
N VAL A 19 13.74 -3.56 -14.83
CA VAL A 19 13.28 -2.70 -13.73
C VAL A 19 11.88 -2.23 -14.02
N VAL A 20 10.95 -2.53 -13.11
CA VAL A 20 9.56 -2.07 -13.19
C VAL A 20 9.31 -1.06 -12.07
N ASP A 21 8.87 0.14 -12.42
CA ASP A 21 8.39 1.11 -11.45
C ASP A 21 6.99 0.70 -10.98
N SER A 22 6.90 0.31 -9.71
CA SER A 22 5.65 -0.16 -9.10
C SER A 22 4.64 0.95 -8.81
N LEU A 23 5.11 2.22 -8.69
CA LEU A 23 4.31 3.34 -8.18
C LEU A 23 3.62 3.01 -6.85
N ALA A 24 4.24 2.15 -6.06
CA ALA A 24 3.74 1.61 -4.81
C ALA A 24 4.80 1.70 -3.71
N ALA A 25 4.37 1.56 -2.46
CA ALA A 25 5.26 1.54 -1.32
C ALA A 25 4.78 0.54 -0.27
N SER A 26 5.68 0.17 0.67
CA SER A 26 5.35 -0.73 1.79
C SER A 26 4.84 -2.09 1.30
N MET A 27 3.86 -2.66 1.97
CA MET A 27 3.26 -3.92 1.54
C MET A 27 2.40 -3.80 0.26
N GLY A 28 2.17 -2.59 -0.27
CA GLY A 28 1.60 -2.43 -1.60
C GLY A 28 2.56 -2.88 -2.70
N GLU A 29 3.85 -2.52 -2.59
CA GLU A 29 4.91 -3.11 -3.42
C GLU A 29 5.04 -4.61 -3.14
N GLY A 30 4.96 -5.01 -1.87
CA GLY A 30 4.95 -6.42 -1.46
C GLY A 30 3.83 -7.22 -2.11
N LEU A 31 2.64 -6.65 -2.30
CA LEU A 31 1.53 -7.32 -2.98
C LEU A 31 1.82 -7.57 -4.46
N ILE A 32 2.47 -6.62 -5.14
CA ILE A 32 2.96 -6.80 -6.52
C ILE A 32 3.97 -7.96 -6.59
N VAL A 33 4.93 -7.97 -5.67
CA VAL A 33 5.94 -9.05 -5.59
C VAL A 33 5.27 -10.39 -5.30
N TYR A 34 4.30 -10.44 -4.39
CA TYR A 34 3.53 -11.66 -4.10
C TYR A 34 2.85 -12.20 -5.36
N LYS A 35 2.14 -11.36 -6.10
CA LYS A 35 1.48 -11.77 -7.36
C LYS A 35 2.48 -12.25 -8.41
N ALA A 36 3.62 -11.58 -8.57
CA ALA A 36 4.69 -12.00 -9.46
C ALA A 36 5.26 -13.39 -9.07
N VAL A 37 5.44 -13.64 -7.77
CA VAL A 37 5.90 -14.94 -7.26
C VAL A 37 4.88 -16.05 -7.53
N GLU A 38 3.60 -15.80 -7.30
CA GLU A 38 2.56 -16.79 -7.58
C GLU A 38 2.45 -17.10 -9.08
N MET A 39 2.59 -16.11 -9.94
CA MET A 39 2.70 -16.33 -11.39
C MET A 39 3.92 -17.17 -11.75
N LYS A 40 5.09 -16.88 -11.18
CA LYS A 40 6.31 -17.69 -11.39
C LYS A 40 6.09 -19.14 -10.95
N LYS A 41 5.48 -19.37 -9.79
CA LYS A 41 5.16 -20.71 -9.29
C LYS A 41 4.19 -21.47 -10.21
N SER A 42 3.28 -20.74 -10.87
CA SER A 42 2.35 -21.32 -11.86
C SER A 42 2.99 -21.54 -13.25
N GLY A 43 4.29 -21.33 -13.40
CA GLY A 43 5.05 -21.58 -14.62
C GLY A 43 5.01 -20.45 -15.65
N LYS A 44 4.59 -19.25 -15.26
CA LYS A 44 4.60 -18.07 -16.14
C LYS A 44 6.02 -17.62 -16.44
N SER A 45 6.24 -17.19 -17.67
CA SER A 45 7.50 -16.63 -18.13
C SER A 45 7.77 -15.26 -17.51
N MET A 46 9.03 -14.82 -17.55
CA MET A 46 9.41 -13.49 -17.10
C MET A 46 8.65 -12.39 -17.85
N ASP A 47 8.43 -12.54 -19.16
CA ASP A 47 7.71 -11.54 -19.97
C ASP A 47 6.24 -11.46 -19.57
N GLU A 48 5.55 -12.57 -19.36
CA GLU A 48 4.16 -12.59 -18.87
C GLU A 48 4.04 -11.91 -17.50
N ILE A 49 5.03 -12.10 -16.61
CA ILE A 49 5.05 -11.46 -15.28
C ILE A 49 5.28 -9.94 -15.41
N ILE A 50 6.21 -9.52 -16.25
CA ILE A 50 6.48 -8.10 -16.51
C ILE A 50 5.24 -7.41 -17.06
N ASP A 51 4.59 -8.01 -18.04
CA ASP A 51 3.37 -7.50 -18.65
C ASP A 51 2.23 -7.41 -17.62
N PHE A 52 2.06 -8.46 -16.80
CA PHE A 52 1.08 -8.43 -15.73
C PHE A 52 1.34 -7.27 -14.75
N VAL A 53 2.56 -7.12 -14.26
CA VAL A 53 2.90 -6.05 -13.29
C VAL A 53 2.67 -4.68 -13.91
N ASN A 54 3.11 -4.43 -15.14
CA ASN A 54 2.92 -3.15 -15.81
C ASN A 54 1.44 -2.80 -16.02
N ASN A 55 0.61 -3.79 -16.35
CA ASN A 55 -0.81 -3.58 -16.62
C ASN A 55 -1.67 -3.49 -15.34
N HIS A 56 -1.20 -4.05 -14.20
CA HIS A 56 -2.00 -4.14 -12.98
C HIS A 56 -1.41 -3.38 -11.77
N LYS A 57 -0.23 -2.75 -11.88
CA LYS A 57 0.37 -2.00 -10.76
C LYS A 57 -0.53 -0.88 -10.23
N LEU A 58 -1.36 -0.27 -11.07
CA LEU A 58 -2.34 0.75 -10.68
C LEU A 58 -3.62 0.17 -10.06
N ASN A 59 -3.80 -1.14 -10.13
CA ASN A 59 -4.87 -1.85 -9.43
C ASN A 59 -4.52 -2.18 -7.98
N VAL A 60 -3.26 -1.97 -7.56
CA VAL A 60 -2.88 -2.11 -6.16
C VAL A 60 -3.29 -0.86 -5.40
N VAL A 61 -4.37 -0.96 -4.65
CA VAL A 61 -4.94 0.13 -3.85
C VAL A 61 -4.20 0.24 -2.52
N HIS A 62 -3.95 1.47 -2.10
CA HIS A 62 -3.29 1.82 -0.85
C HIS A 62 -4.21 2.74 -0.07
N ASN A 63 -4.87 2.24 0.95
CA ASN A 63 -5.66 3.06 1.87
C ASN A 63 -4.96 3.11 3.23
N PHE A 64 -4.63 4.29 3.74
CA PHE A 64 -3.94 4.37 5.01
C PHE A 64 -4.35 5.58 5.85
N THR A 65 -4.10 5.48 7.14
CA THR A 65 -4.28 6.54 8.13
C THR A 65 -3.04 6.62 9.02
N VAL A 66 -2.75 7.81 9.51
CA VAL A 66 -1.67 8.07 10.46
C VAL A 66 -2.22 8.76 11.70
N ASP A 67 -1.50 8.69 12.79
CA ASP A 67 -1.89 9.42 14.00
C ASP A 67 -1.60 10.90 13.90
N ASP A 68 -0.48 11.26 13.28
CA ASP A 68 -0.02 12.63 13.15
C ASP A 68 0.58 12.89 11.75
N LEU A 69 0.01 13.84 11.03
CA LEU A 69 0.51 14.30 9.73
C LEU A 69 1.86 15.01 9.79
N ASN A 70 2.32 15.43 10.97
CA ASN A 70 3.60 16.12 11.12
C ASN A 70 4.79 15.24 10.72
N HIS A 71 4.69 13.90 10.90
CA HIS A 71 5.73 12.99 10.42
C HIS A 71 5.85 13.04 8.89
N LEU A 72 4.73 12.96 8.18
CA LEU A 72 4.69 13.07 6.71
C LEU A 72 5.14 14.44 6.21
N TYR A 73 4.79 15.51 6.93
CA TYR A 73 5.23 16.87 6.60
C TYR A 73 6.75 17.03 6.77
N ARG A 74 7.30 16.64 7.91
CA ARG A 74 8.76 16.68 8.15
C ARG A 74 9.54 15.84 7.15
N GLY A 75 8.96 14.74 6.72
CA GLY A 75 9.51 13.88 5.69
C GLY A 75 9.31 14.40 4.27
N GLY A 76 8.61 15.51 4.06
CA GLY A 76 8.34 16.10 2.73
C GLY A 76 7.34 15.32 1.88
N ARG A 77 6.49 14.48 2.49
CA ARG A 77 5.48 13.65 1.80
C ARG A 77 4.12 14.32 1.71
N VAL A 78 3.85 15.31 2.54
CA VAL A 78 2.67 16.16 2.44
C VAL A 78 3.06 17.64 2.66
N SER A 79 2.22 18.55 2.16
CA SER A 79 2.43 19.98 2.32
C SER A 79 2.15 20.45 3.76
N LYS A 80 2.67 21.63 4.11
CA LYS A 80 2.39 22.28 5.40
C LYS A 80 0.89 22.52 5.62
N THR A 81 0.18 22.93 4.59
CA THR A 81 -1.28 23.13 4.62
C THR A 81 -2.03 21.85 4.96
N THR A 82 -1.60 20.73 4.39
CA THR A 82 -2.16 19.41 4.71
C THR A 82 -1.90 19.02 6.16
N ALA A 83 -0.71 19.28 6.69
CA ALA A 83 -0.33 18.96 8.06
C ALA A 83 -1.12 19.77 9.09
N ILE A 84 -1.36 21.06 8.87
CA ILE A 84 -2.11 21.94 9.78
C ILE A 84 -3.54 21.41 10.03
N ILE A 85 -4.17 20.82 9.01
CA ILE A 85 -5.52 20.26 9.14
C ILE A 85 -5.56 19.09 10.15
N GLY A 86 -4.48 18.33 10.26
CA GLY A 86 -4.36 17.18 11.16
C GLY A 86 -4.05 17.53 12.63
N THR A 87 -3.75 18.79 12.95
CA THR A 87 -3.43 19.21 14.34
C THR A 87 -4.66 19.42 15.22
N LEU A 88 -5.85 19.39 14.67
CA LEU A 88 -7.09 19.46 15.44
C LEU A 88 -7.27 18.19 16.28
N ALA A 89 -7.62 18.37 17.55
CA ALA A 89 -7.75 17.27 18.51
C ALA A 89 -8.58 16.09 17.97
N ASN A 90 -7.94 14.93 17.92
CA ASN A 90 -8.55 13.65 17.52
C ASN A 90 -9.07 13.59 16.06
N ILE A 91 -8.59 14.45 15.15
CA ILE A 91 -8.83 14.34 13.71
C ILE A 91 -7.77 13.43 13.11
N LYS A 92 -8.21 12.39 12.40
CA LYS A 92 -7.36 11.42 11.71
C LYS A 92 -7.53 11.57 10.19
N PRO A 93 -6.43 11.69 9.44
CA PRO A 93 -6.50 11.77 7.98
C PRO A 93 -6.79 10.40 7.35
N ILE A 94 -7.44 10.42 6.22
CA ILE A 94 -7.55 9.28 5.32
C ILE A 94 -6.74 9.61 4.08
N LEU A 95 -5.79 8.74 3.77
CA LEU A 95 -4.84 8.94 2.69
C LEU A 95 -4.86 7.75 1.73
N HIS A 96 -4.48 8.03 0.49
CA HIS A 96 -4.20 7.00 -0.50
C HIS A 96 -2.93 7.33 -1.30
N VAL A 97 -2.54 6.44 -2.21
CA VAL A 97 -1.49 6.67 -3.20
C VAL A 97 -2.16 6.82 -4.56
N ASP A 98 -1.88 7.92 -5.25
CA ASP A 98 -2.45 8.20 -6.58
C ASP A 98 -1.73 7.40 -7.70
N ASN A 99 -2.18 7.61 -8.94
CA ASN A 99 -1.62 6.93 -10.11
C ASN A 99 -0.18 7.35 -10.45
N GLU A 100 0.32 8.44 -9.88
CA GLU A 100 1.71 8.89 -10.00
C GLU A 100 2.58 8.46 -8.80
N GLY A 101 2.04 7.64 -7.89
CA GLY A 101 2.76 7.16 -6.70
C GLY A 101 2.87 8.18 -5.57
N ARG A 102 2.07 9.25 -5.58
CA ARG A 102 2.10 10.31 -4.56
C ARG A 102 1.09 10.04 -3.45
N LEU A 103 1.44 10.45 -2.24
CA LEU A 103 0.55 10.38 -1.08
C LEU A 103 -0.45 11.54 -1.12
N ILE A 104 -1.73 11.23 -1.17
CA ILE A 104 -2.82 12.21 -1.25
C ILE A 104 -3.72 12.07 -0.03
N ASN A 105 -3.99 13.18 0.63
CA ASN A 105 -5.01 13.25 1.68
C ASN A 105 -6.39 13.45 1.02
N ILE A 106 -7.25 12.45 1.15
CA ILE A 106 -8.56 12.39 0.50
C ILE A 106 -9.72 12.62 1.47
N GLY A 107 -9.42 12.71 2.76
CA GLY A 107 -10.44 12.93 3.75
C GLY A 107 -9.91 12.99 5.18
N LYS A 108 -10.82 13.25 6.09
CA LYS A 108 -10.54 13.26 7.52
C LYS A 108 -11.76 12.79 8.30
N VAL A 109 -11.50 12.07 9.39
CA VAL A 109 -12.55 11.61 10.30
C VAL A 109 -12.17 11.93 11.73
N ARG A 110 -13.15 11.99 12.62
CA ARG A 110 -12.91 12.22 14.04
C ARG A 110 -12.86 10.90 14.81
N GLY A 111 -11.71 10.62 15.38
CA GLY A 111 -11.48 9.44 16.22
C GLY A 111 -10.80 8.29 15.51
N ARG A 112 -9.92 7.60 16.25
CA ARG A 112 -9.07 6.52 15.74
C ARG A 112 -9.88 5.37 15.13
N LYS A 113 -10.87 4.84 15.86
CA LYS A 113 -11.70 3.72 15.38
C LYS A 113 -12.39 4.05 14.06
N LYS A 114 -12.88 5.29 13.89
CA LYS A 114 -13.51 5.72 12.64
C LYS A 114 -12.53 5.77 11.48
N SER A 115 -11.26 6.14 11.73
CA SER A 115 -10.26 6.14 10.66
C SER A 115 -9.91 4.73 10.19
N LEU A 116 -9.87 3.77 11.09
CA LEU A 116 -9.65 2.35 10.73
C LEU A 116 -10.82 1.77 9.93
N ILE A 117 -12.07 2.07 10.34
CA ILE A 117 -13.28 1.67 9.60
C ILE A 117 -13.27 2.29 8.20
N ALA A 118 -12.93 3.56 8.08
CA ALA A 118 -12.88 4.26 6.79
C ALA A 118 -11.92 3.62 5.78
N LEU A 119 -10.83 2.96 6.23
CA LEU A 119 -9.94 2.21 5.31
C LEU A 119 -10.68 1.05 4.64
N VAL A 120 -11.54 0.37 5.40
CA VAL A 120 -12.32 -0.78 4.92
C VAL A 120 -13.54 -0.34 4.11
N ASP A 121 -14.18 0.79 4.50
CA ASP A 121 -15.25 1.41 3.69
C ASP A 121 -14.73 1.76 2.29
N ARG A 122 -13.51 2.33 2.21
CA ARG A 122 -12.86 2.60 0.93
C ARG A 122 -12.46 1.34 0.15
N MET A 123 -12.14 0.25 0.84
CA MET A 123 -11.94 -1.03 0.17
C MET A 123 -13.23 -1.47 -0.54
N GLU A 124 -14.38 -1.32 0.10
CA GLU A 124 -15.69 -1.64 -0.48
C GLU A 124 -15.99 -0.78 -1.72
N GLU A 125 -15.63 0.51 -1.69
CA GLU A 125 -15.80 1.44 -2.81
C GLU A 125 -14.93 1.10 -4.03
N HIS A 126 -13.71 0.57 -3.81
CA HIS A 126 -12.70 0.41 -4.87
C HIS A 126 -12.44 -1.04 -5.30
N ILE A 127 -12.89 -2.02 -4.53
CA ILE A 127 -12.61 -3.43 -4.81
C ILE A 127 -13.27 -3.93 -6.11
N GLY A 128 -14.51 -3.50 -6.37
CA GLY A 128 -15.25 -3.80 -7.60
C GLY A 128 -15.17 -5.26 -8.05
N SER A 129 -14.88 -5.49 -9.32
CA SER A 129 -14.71 -6.82 -9.93
C SER A 129 -13.50 -7.62 -9.42
N TYR A 130 -12.67 -7.02 -8.56
CA TYR A 130 -11.56 -7.69 -7.90
C TYR A 130 -11.95 -8.40 -6.60
N LYS A 131 -13.20 -8.33 -6.17
CA LYS A 131 -13.66 -8.95 -4.92
C LYS A 131 -13.26 -10.43 -4.84
N ASP A 132 -13.55 -11.20 -5.87
CA ASP A 132 -13.26 -12.63 -5.92
C ASP A 132 -11.81 -12.95 -6.39
N LYS A 133 -11.01 -11.92 -6.68
CA LYS A 133 -9.61 -12.03 -7.12
C LYS A 133 -8.61 -11.66 -6.02
N ASN A 134 -9.09 -11.18 -4.88
CA ASN A 134 -8.26 -10.91 -3.71
C ASN A 134 -8.10 -12.18 -2.87
N ASP A 135 -7.17 -13.04 -3.29
CA ASP A 135 -6.73 -14.23 -2.57
C ASP A 135 -5.92 -13.91 -1.31
N VAL A 136 -5.44 -12.68 -1.22
CA VAL A 136 -4.68 -12.14 -0.09
C VAL A 136 -4.90 -10.64 0.05
N VAL A 137 -4.88 -10.16 1.29
CA VAL A 137 -4.87 -8.74 1.66
C VAL A 137 -3.68 -8.47 2.56
N PHE A 138 -3.01 -7.35 2.36
CA PHE A 138 -1.87 -6.97 3.16
C PHE A 138 -2.19 -5.77 4.03
N ILE A 139 -1.68 -5.80 5.28
CA ILE A 139 -1.80 -4.70 6.22
C ILE A 139 -0.42 -4.43 6.81
N SER A 140 0.05 -3.19 6.74
CA SER A 140 1.23 -2.77 7.47
C SER A 140 0.89 -1.78 8.58
N HIS A 141 1.66 -1.82 9.68
CA HIS A 141 1.41 -0.95 10.82
C HIS A 141 2.70 -0.38 11.43
N GLY A 142 2.60 0.81 12.00
CA GLY A 142 3.65 1.48 12.76
C GLY A 142 3.40 1.34 14.26
N ASP A 143 3.86 0.24 14.85
CA ASP A 143 3.75 -0.06 16.30
C ASP A 143 2.30 0.03 16.86
N CYS A 144 1.33 -0.43 16.08
CA CYS A 144 -0.09 -0.46 16.48
C CYS A 144 -0.79 -1.74 15.99
N LEU A 145 -0.25 -2.91 16.38
CA LEU A 145 -0.73 -4.21 15.95
C LEU A 145 -2.23 -4.42 16.22
N GLN A 146 -2.76 -3.95 17.35
CA GLN A 146 -4.17 -4.09 17.69
C GLN A 146 -5.09 -3.38 16.68
N ASP A 147 -4.68 -2.21 16.20
CA ASP A 147 -5.41 -1.49 15.17
C ASP A 147 -5.38 -2.23 13.82
N ALA A 148 -4.23 -2.80 13.46
CA ALA A 148 -4.10 -3.62 12.26
C ALA A 148 -4.97 -4.88 12.34
N GLN A 149 -5.01 -5.55 13.49
CA GLN A 149 -5.88 -6.70 13.74
C GLN A 149 -7.37 -6.32 13.69
N PHE A 150 -7.74 -5.13 14.18
CA PHE A 150 -9.09 -4.62 14.04
C PHE A 150 -9.49 -4.44 12.57
N VAL A 151 -8.62 -3.84 11.75
CA VAL A 151 -8.85 -3.72 10.30
C VAL A 151 -8.96 -5.09 9.63
N ALA A 152 -8.08 -6.03 9.97
CA ALA A 152 -8.12 -7.41 9.47
C ALA A 152 -9.45 -8.10 9.80
N GLY A 153 -9.95 -7.93 11.03
CA GLY A 153 -11.25 -8.45 11.44
C GLY A 153 -12.40 -7.92 10.58
N LEU A 154 -12.39 -6.61 10.27
CA LEU A 154 -13.39 -6.00 9.40
C LEU A 154 -13.29 -6.50 7.95
N VAL A 155 -12.07 -6.67 7.42
CA VAL A 155 -11.85 -7.23 6.08
C VAL A 155 -12.40 -8.65 6.00
N LYS A 156 -12.09 -9.49 6.97
CA LYS A 156 -12.63 -10.84 7.06
C LYS A 156 -14.17 -10.86 7.14
N GLU A 157 -14.74 -10.03 7.99
CA GLU A 157 -16.20 -9.95 8.21
C GLU A 157 -16.95 -9.51 6.93
N ARG A 158 -16.44 -8.46 6.25
CA ARG A 158 -17.17 -7.85 5.12
C ARG A 158 -16.91 -8.53 3.77
N PHE A 159 -15.72 -9.09 3.57
CA PHE A 159 -15.29 -9.63 2.27
C PHE A 159 -15.06 -11.14 2.27
N GLY A 160 -15.04 -11.79 3.46
CA GLY A 160 -14.76 -13.22 3.57
C GLY A 160 -13.31 -13.60 3.23
N ILE A 161 -12.38 -12.64 3.27
CA ILE A 161 -10.96 -12.89 2.98
C ILE A 161 -10.26 -13.29 4.27
N ASP A 162 -9.80 -14.53 4.33
CA ASP A 162 -9.09 -15.09 5.50
C ASP A 162 -7.56 -14.93 5.42
N ASN A 163 -7.00 -14.89 4.22
CA ASN A 163 -5.56 -14.76 4.02
C ASN A 163 -5.14 -13.30 4.13
N ILE A 164 -4.88 -12.86 5.36
CA ILE A 164 -4.50 -11.48 5.66
C ILE A 164 -3.11 -11.47 6.29
N TRP A 165 -2.17 -10.79 5.63
CA TRP A 165 -0.81 -10.66 6.13
C TRP A 165 -0.64 -9.32 6.84
N ILE A 166 -0.27 -9.39 8.13
CA ILE A 166 0.01 -8.22 8.95
C ILE A 166 1.50 -8.16 9.26
N ASN A 167 2.13 -7.02 9.01
CA ASN A 167 3.53 -6.82 9.35
C ASN A 167 3.82 -5.35 9.71
N TYR A 168 4.98 -5.11 10.31
CA TYR A 168 5.48 -3.76 10.53
C TYR A 168 5.77 -3.04 9.21
N ILE A 169 5.55 -1.73 9.19
CA ILE A 169 6.14 -0.88 8.15
C ILE A 169 7.67 -0.91 8.30
N CYS A 170 8.39 -0.86 7.17
CA CYS A 170 9.85 -0.80 7.24
C CYS A 170 10.32 0.52 7.88
N PRO A 171 11.54 0.56 8.47
CA PRO A 171 12.05 1.75 9.15
C PRO A 171 12.05 3.01 8.28
N THR A 172 12.39 2.88 6.99
CA THR A 172 12.39 4.01 6.05
C THR A 172 11.01 4.66 5.93
N ILE A 173 9.94 3.86 5.75
CA ILE A 173 8.58 4.39 5.67
C ILE A 173 8.10 4.87 7.03
N GLY A 174 8.41 4.12 8.10
CA GLY A 174 8.04 4.46 9.47
C GLY A 174 8.59 5.80 9.94
N THR A 175 9.79 6.16 9.53
CA THR A 175 10.39 7.49 9.80
C THR A 175 9.55 8.63 9.23
N HIS A 176 8.91 8.42 8.08
CA HIS A 176 8.07 9.43 7.44
C HIS A 176 6.62 9.41 7.93
N SER A 177 6.06 8.23 8.19
CA SER A 177 4.64 8.09 8.55
C SER A 177 4.36 8.09 10.06
N GLY A 178 5.34 7.68 10.85
CA GLY A 178 5.29 7.68 12.31
C GLY A 178 4.54 6.48 12.92
N PRO A 179 4.58 6.38 14.25
CA PRO A 179 3.80 5.40 14.99
C PRO A 179 2.30 5.64 14.80
N GLY A 180 1.48 4.59 14.96
CA GLY A 180 0.04 4.67 14.74
C GLY A 180 -0.35 4.66 13.25
N THR A 181 0.58 4.50 12.32
CA THR A 181 0.25 4.27 10.92
C THR A 181 -0.40 2.90 10.73
N VAL A 182 -1.54 2.85 10.03
CA VAL A 182 -2.14 1.60 9.52
C VAL A 182 -2.42 1.78 8.04
N ALA A 183 -1.95 0.84 7.23
CA ALA A 183 -2.15 0.84 5.79
C ALA A 183 -2.70 -0.51 5.32
N LEU A 184 -3.76 -0.47 4.53
CA LEU A 184 -4.48 -1.58 3.93
C LEU A 184 -4.20 -1.61 2.43
N PHE A 185 -3.80 -2.79 1.92
CA PHE A 185 -3.42 -3.01 0.53
C PHE A 185 -4.19 -4.19 -0.06
N PHE A 186 -4.79 -3.98 -1.20
CA PHE A 186 -5.60 -4.97 -1.91
C PHE A 186 -5.62 -4.69 -3.41
N MET A 187 -6.09 -5.64 -4.21
CA MET A 187 -6.37 -5.41 -5.63
C MET A 187 -7.74 -4.78 -5.81
N GLY A 188 -7.85 -3.71 -6.59
CA GLY A 188 -9.10 -3.00 -6.87
C GLY A 188 -9.17 -2.49 -8.30
N GLU A 189 -10.32 -1.93 -8.69
CA GLU A 189 -10.52 -1.38 -10.04
C GLU A 189 -9.80 -0.05 -10.24
N SER A 190 -9.62 0.71 -9.17
CA SER A 190 -8.94 2.01 -9.17
C SER A 190 -8.29 2.28 -7.82
N ARG A 191 -7.29 3.15 -7.83
CA ARG A 191 -6.64 3.69 -6.62
C ARG A 191 -7.44 4.81 -5.99
#